data_ecc7194adab4d8d4e627ad66a3397e6f
#
_entry.id   ecc7194adab4d8d4e627ad66a3397e6f
#
_cell.length_a   1.000
_cell.length_b   1.000
_cell.length_c   1.000
_cell.angle_alpha   90.00
_cell.angle_beta   90.00
_cell.angle_gamma   90.00
#
_symmetry.space_group_name_H-M   'P 1'
#
loop_
_entity.id
_entity.type
_entity.pdbx_description
1 polymer ?
#
loop_
_entity_poly.entity_id
_entity_poly.type
_entity_poly.pdbx_seq_one_letter_code
_entity_poly.pdbx_strand_id
1 'polypeptide(L)'
;MQKNAKHGKVVIPSDASPWPHEKRVARILALAGHYVEFIPETTIKTPDIYLERTVYEIKSPTSNKLDAVERNLTRALEKCPNVIFDSSRMKVRDNQIRKELVKRRKAGKGLKKLIFITKQDEIVDIEELV
;
A
#
# COMPACT_ATOMS: atom_id res chain seq x y z
N MET A 1 8.76 -17.37 -22.56
CA MET A 1 8.14 -17.19 -22.30
C MET A 1 7.78 -16.33 -21.98
N GLN A 2 7.21 -16.02 -21.92
CA GLN A 2 6.66 -15.40 -21.45
C GLN A 2 6.03 -15.21 -20.71
N LYS A 3 6.26 -15.04 -20.30
CA LYS A 3 5.73 -14.86 -19.53
C LYS A 3 4.89 -14.41 -19.50
N ASN A 4 4.57 -14.77 -19.39
CA ASN A 4 3.64 -14.49 -19.33
C ASN A 4 2.97 -13.64 -18.88
N ALA A 5 2.75 -13.24 -19.30
CA ALA A 5 2.25 -12.03 -18.73
C ALA A 5 0.85 -12.24 -18.20
N LYS A 6 0.77 -12.67 -16.98
CA LYS A 6 -0.48 -12.61 -16.26
C LYS A 6 -0.86 -11.15 -16.15
N HIS A 7 -1.92 -10.74 -16.80
CA HIS A 7 -2.53 -9.47 -16.48
C HIS A 7 -3.27 -9.63 -15.17
N GLY A 8 -3.00 -8.75 -14.25
CA GLY A 8 -3.75 -8.67 -13.02
C GLY A 8 -5.14 -8.08 -13.25
N LYS A 9 -5.88 -7.97 -12.19
CA LYS A 9 -7.27 -7.52 -12.25
C LYS A 9 -7.58 -6.65 -11.05
N VAL A 10 -8.33 -5.55 -11.28
CA VAL A 10 -8.89 -4.74 -10.21
C VAL A 10 -10.39 -4.99 -10.17
N VAL A 11 -10.90 -5.36 -9.00
CA VAL A 11 -12.33 -5.56 -8.78
C VAL A 11 -12.80 -4.50 -7.80
N ILE A 12 -13.82 -3.72 -8.22
CA ILE A 12 -14.45 -2.70 -7.39
C ILE A 12 -15.91 -3.11 -7.21
N PRO A 13 -16.26 -3.69 -6.04
CA PRO A 13 -17.67 -4.02 -5.78
C PRO A 13 -18.55 -2.76 -5.84
N SER A 14 -19.83 -2.96 -6.17
CA SER A 14 -20.76 -1.84 -6.36
C SER A 14 -20.95 -1.02 -5.08
N ASP A 15 -20.73 -1.62 -3.92
CA ASP A 15 -20.85 -0.95 -2.62
C ASP A 15 -19.52 -0.42 -2.07
N ALA A 16 -18.46 -0.45 -2.88
CA ALA A 16 -17.18 0.15 -2.54
C ALA A 16 -17.02 1.48 -3.27
N SER A 17 -16.39 2.46 -2.60
CA SER A 17 -16.18 3.80 -3.17
C SER A 17 -14.74 4.24 -2.92
N PRO A 18 -13.77 3.61 -3.60
CA PRO A 18 -12.37 3.96 -3.37
C PRO A 18 -12.02 5.34 -3.89
N TRP A 19 -11.09 6.00 -3.20
CA TRP A 19 -10.57 7.28 -3.63
C TRP A 19 -9.69 7.13 -4.88
N PRO A 20 -9.52 8.19 -5.69
CA PRO A 20 -8.67 8.12 -6.88
C PRO A 20 -7.24 7.63 -6.61
N HIS A 21 -6.62 8.04 -5.50
CA HIS A 21 -5.27 7.60 -5.17
C HIS A 21 -5.23 6.12 -4.79
N GLU A 22 -6.30 5.58 -4.22
CA GLU A 22 -6.41 4.15 -3.94
C GLU A 22 -6.56 3.35 -5.22
N LYS A 23 -7.36 3.85 -6.17
CA LYS A 23 -7.52 3.21 -7.49
C LYS A 23 -6.19 3.19 -8.25
N ARG A 24 -5.39 4.26 -8.11
CA ARG A 24 -4.07 4.33 -8.74
C ARG A 24 -3.17 3.21 -8.20
N VAL A 25 -3.13 3.02 -6.88
CA VAL A 25 -2.35 1.95 -6.26
C VAL A 25 -2.81 0.59 -6.78
N ALA A 26 -4.11 0.35 -6.80
CA ALA A 26 -4.67 -0.92 -7.28
C ALA A 26 -4.28 -1.17 -8.74
N ARG A 27 -4.32 -0.15 -9.59
CA ARG A 27 -3.96 -0.28 -11.00
C ARG A 27 -2.48 -0.62 -11.17
N ILE A 28 -1.61 0.01 -10.39
CA ILE A 28 -0.16 -0.29 -10.43
C ILE A 28 0.08 -1.76 -10.08
N LEU A 29 -0.57 -2.25 -9.03
CA LEU A 29 -0.45 -3.63 -8.60
C LEU A 29 -1.00 -4.60 -9.65
N ALA A 30 -2.13 -4.25 -10.27
CA ALA A 30 -2.74 -5.09 -11.30
C ALA A 30 -1.86 -5.15 -12.55
N LEU A 31 -1.23 -4.04 -12.93
CA LEU A 31 -0.31 -4.03 -14.08
C LEU A 31 0.91 -4.92 -13.83
N ALA A 32 1.26 -5.15 -12.58
CA ALA A 32 2.34 -6.06 -12.21
C ALA A 32 1.87 -7.51 -12.11
N GLY A 33 0.62 -7.80 -12.41
CA GLY A 33 0.08 -9.15 -12.47
C GLY A 33 -0.73 -9.58 -11.26
N HIS A 34 -1.03 -8.68 -10.34
CA HIS A 34 -1.74 -9.03 -9.10
C HIS A 34 -3.24 -8.90 -9.24
N TYR A 35 -3.96 -9.75 -8.50
CA TYR A 35 -5.41 -9.62 -8.31
C TYR A 35 -5.65 -8.70 -7.12
N VAL A 36 -6.43 -7.64 -7.34
CA VAL A 36 -6.72 -6.63 -6.32
C VAL A 36 -8.23 -6.46 -6.23
N GLU A 37 -8.79 -6.58 -5.04
CA GLU A 37 -10.22 -6.39 -4.84
C GLU A 37 -10.43 -5.40 -3.69
N PHE A 38 -11.19 -4.34 -3.95
CA PHE A 38 -11.53 -3.38 -2.91
C PHE A 38 -12.52 -3.98 -1.94
N ILE A 39 -12.37 -3.63 -0.66
CA ILE A 39 -13.24 -4.08 0.41
C ILE A 39 -14.22 -2.95 0.72
N PRO A 40 -15.54 -3.18 0.64
CA PRO A 40 -16.51 -2.15 0.99
C PRO A 40 -16.35 -1.74 2.45
N GLU A 41 -16.45 -0.43 2.72
CA GLU A 41 -16.39 0.07 4.08
C GLU A 41 -17.65 -0.33 4.85
N THR A 42 -17.45 -0.68 6.12
CA THR A 42 -18.55 -1.01 7.04
C THR A 42 -18.46 -0.10 8.26
N THR A 43 -19.35 -0.31 9.25
CA THR A 43 -19.32 0.44 10.49
C THR A 43 -18.15 0.06 11.39
N ILE A 44 -17.48 -1.06 11.12
CA ILE A 44 -16.26 -1.46 11.81
C ILE A 44 -15.06 -1.08 10.96
N LYS A 45 -13.89 -0.97 11.60
CA LYS A 45 -12.65 -0.64 10.88
C LYS A 45 -12.31 -1.79 9.93
N THR A 46 -12.24 -1.47 8.62
CA THR A 46 -11.92 -2.46 7.59
C THR A 46 -10.69 -2.03 6.81
N PRO A 47 -9.82 -2.99 6.42
CA PRO A 47 -8.74 -2.70 5.47
C PRO A 47 -9.29 -2.29 4.11
N ASP A 48 -8.43 -1.73 3.25
CA ASP A 48 -8.87 -1.16 1.97
C ASP A 48 -9.04 -2.20 0.88
N ILE A 49 -8.13 -3.19 0.80
CA ILE A 49 -8.13 -4.14 -0.31
C ILE A 49 -7.72 -5.54 0.13
N TYR A 50 -8.14 -6.51 -0.68
CA TYR A 50 -7.43 -7.79 -0.81
C TYR A 50 -6.40 -7.63 -1.92
N LEU A 51 -5.14 -7.96 -1.64
CA LEU A 51 -4.10 -8.14 -2.64
C LEU A 51 -3.82 -9.64 -2.66
N GLU A 52 -4.21 -10.30 -3.77
CA GLU A 52 -4.31 -11.74 -3.81
C GLU A 52 -5.22 -12.20 -2.66
N ARG A 53 -4.71 -12.96 -1.70
CA ARG A 53 -5.52 -13.45 -0.57
C ARG A 53 -5.22 -12.74 0.75
N THR A 54 -4.42 -11.68 0.70
CA THR A 54 -3.99 -10.97 1.90
C THR A 54 -4.64 -9.59 1.93
N VAL A 55 -5.15 -9.18 3.09
CA VAL A 55 -5.73 -7.85 3.26
C VAL A 55 -4.63 -6.83 3.51
N TYR A 56 -4.81 -5.63 2.94
CA TYR A 56 -3.87 -4.52 3.12
C TYR A 56 -4.62 -3.23 3.35
N GLU A 57 -4.04 -2.39 4.19
CA GLU A 57 -4.45 -0.99 4.33
C GLU A 57 -3.56 -0.13 3.45
N ILE A 58 -4.15 0.82 2.71
CA ILE A 58 -3.41 1.74 1.85
C ILE A 58 -3.27 3.08 2.55
N LYS A 59 -2.06 3.61 2.60
CA LYS A 59 -1.79 4.96 3.12
C LYS A 59 -1.10 5.78 2.05
N SER A 60 -1.70 6.91 1.66
CA SER A 60 -1.17 7.84 0.65
C SER A 60 -1.21 9.27 1.21
N PRO A 61 -0.36 9.58 2.20
CA PRO A 61 -0.39 10.90 2.82
C PRO A 61 0.09 12.00 1.89
N THR A 62 -0.37 13.23 2.16
CA THR A 62 0.00 14.41 1.37
C THR A 62 1.09 15.25 2.02
N SER A 63 1.64 14.82 3.14
CA SER A 63 2.58 15.59 3.93
C SER A 63 3.88 15.90 3.18
N ASN A 64 4.53 17.00 3.54
CA ASN A 64 5.88 17.33 3.10
C ASN A 64 6.94 16.99 4.16
N LYS A 65 6.58 16.25 5.19
CA LYS A 65 7.46 15.90 6.31
C LYS A 65 7.63 14.39 6.42
N LEU A 66 8.85 13.96 6.71
CA LEU A 66 9.17 12.54 6.80
C LEU A 66 8.46 11.85 7.96
N ASP A 67 8.18 12.56 9.06
CA ASP A 67 7.50 11.97 10.21
C ASP A 67 6.08 11.50 9.91
N ALA A 68 5.50 11.92 8.77
CA ALA A 68 4.21 11.40 8.32
C ALA A 68 4.26 9.90 8.06
N VAL A 69 5.43 9.35 7.75
CA VAL A 69 5.57 7.90 7.52
C VAL A 69 5.17 7.14 8.79
N GLU A 70 5.79 7.48 9.90
CA GLU A 70 5.48 6.80 11.18
C GLU A 70 4.03 6.97 11.58
N ARG A 71 3.51 8.21 11.49
CA ARG A 71 2.12 8.49 11.88
C ARG A 71 1.14 7.67 11.07
N ASN A 72 1.37 7.57 9.78
CA ASN A 72 0.46 6.85 8.90
C ASN A 72 0.55 5.34 9.10
N LEU A 73 1.75 4.80 9.34
CA LEU A 73 1.89 3.38 9.68
C LEU A 73 1.17 3.05 10.98
N THR A 74 1.31 3.90 11.99
CA THR A 74 0.63 3.71 13.28
C THR A 74 -0.88 3.65 13.10
N ARG A 75 -1.44 4.56 12.29
CA ARG A 75 -2.88 4.57 12.01
C ARG A 75 -3.31 3.34 11.21
N ALA A 76 -2.49 2.92 10.26
CA ALA A 76 -2.80 1.75 9.44
C ALA A 76 -2.92 0.50 10.31
N LEU A 77 -2.07 0.37 11.32
CA LEU A 77 -2.06 -0.79 12.22
C LEU A 77 -3.33 -0.90 13.06
N GLU A 78 -4.14 0.16 13.16
CA GLU A 78 -5.45 0.07 13.80
C GLU A 78 -6.42 -0.79 13.01
N LYS A 79 -6.16 -0.98 11.72
CA LYS A 79 -7.03 -1.74 10.83
C LYS A 79 -6.40 -3.07 10.39
N CYS A 80 -5.09 -3.10 10.19
CA CYS A 80 -4.45 -4.21 9.49
C CYS A 80 -2.93 -4.20 9.72
N PRO A 81 -2.29 -5.37 9.93
CA PRO A 81 -0.83 -5.42 10.06
C PRO A 81 -0.08 -5.39 8.73
N ASN A 82 -0.80 -5.39 7.61
CA ASN A 82 -0.21 -5.38 6.27
C ASN A 82 -0.54 -4.04 5.62
N VAL A 83 0.49 -3.30 5.17
CA VAL A 83 0.32 -1.92 4.73
C VAL A 83 0.98 -1.71 3.38
N ILE A 84 0.31 -0.97 2.51
CA ILE A 84 0.87 -0.43 1.28
C ILE A 84 1.03 1.07 1.50
N PHE A 85 2.28 1.54 1.44
CA PHE A 85 2.59 2.97 1.61
C PHE A 85 2.89 3.57 0.24
N ASP A 86 2.07 4.53 -0.17
CA ASP A 86 2.18 5.22 -1.45
C ASP A 86 2.69 6.64 -1.21
N SER A 87 3.84 6.98 -1.80
CA SER A 87 4.47 8.28 -1.61
C SER A 87 4.09 9.31 -2.66
N SER A 88 3.20 8.96 -3.61
CA SER A 88 2.94 9.81 -4.78
C SER A 88 2.48 11.21 -4.44
N ARG A 89 1.81 11.40 -3.31
CA ARG A 89 1.28 12.69 -2.89
C ARG A 89 2.17 13.41 -1.86
N MET A 90 3.29 12.80 -1.48
CA MET A 90 4.24 13.42 -0.56
C MET A 90 5.30 14.23 -1.32
N LYS A 91 5.83 15.27 -0.69
CA LYS A 91 6.92 16.07 -1.25
C LYS A 91 8.29 15.69 -0.69
N VAL A 92 8.36 14.55 -0.02
CA VAL A 92 9.60 13.99 0.52
C VAL A 92 10.16 13.02 -0.52
N ARG A 93 11.49 12.99 -0.68
CA ARG A 93 12.15 12.11 -1.66
C ARG A 93 11.95 10.65 -1.31
N ASP A 94 11.77 9.81 -2.34
CA ASP A 94 11.51 8.39 -2.15
C ASP A 94 12.63 7.66 -1.44
N ASN A 95 13.90 8.04 -1.66
CA ASN A 95 14.99 7.36 -0.96
C ASN A 95 14.95 7.60 0.55
N GLN A 96 14.49 8.77 1.00
CA GLN A 96 14.31 9.05 2.42
C GLN A 96 13.12 8.29 2.99
N ILE A 97 12.02 8.25 2.23
CA ILE A 97 10.83 7.50 2.63
C ILE A 97 11.16 6.02 2.76
N ARG A 98 11.88 5.46 1.78
CA ARG A 98 12.25 4.04 1.81
C ARG A 98 13.09 3.70 3.03
N LYS A 99 14.09 4.53 3.36
CA LYS A 99 14.90 4.31 4.55
C LYS A 99 14.07 4.32 5.82
N GLU A 100 13.11 5.23 5.91
CA GLU A 100 12.23 5.31 7.06
C GLU A 100 11.30 4.09 7.14
N LEU A 101 10.77 3.64 6.00
CA LEU A 101 9.92 2.45 5.96
C LEU A 101 10.69 1.21 6.41
N VAL A 102 11.93 1.04 5.95
CA VAL A 102 12.77 -0.08 6.37
C VAL A 102 13.00 -0.02 7.89
N LYS A 103 13.31 1.16 8.40
CA LYS A 103 13.53 1.36 9.83
C LYS A 103 12.31 0.96 10.64
N ARG A 104 11.11 1.41 10.22
CA ARG A 104 9.87 1.11 10.93
C ARG A 104 9.52 -0.36 10.84
N ARG A 105 9.76 -0.99 9.68
CA ARG A 105 9.52 -2.42 9.53
C ARG A 105 10.43 -3.24 10.45
N LYS A 106 11.70 -2.87 10.57
CA LYS A 106 12.65 -3.55 11.46
C LYS A 106 12.25 -3.38 12.93
N ALA A 107 11.67 -2.25 13.29
CA ALA A 107 11.18 -2.01 14.65
C ALA A 107 10.01 -2.93 15.01
N GLY A 108 9.30 -3.47 14.02
CA GLY A 108 8.21 -4.42 14.19
C GLY A 108 6.91 -3.75 14.61
N LYS A 109 6.64 -3.71 15.90
CA LYS A 109 5.46 -3.04 16.50
C LYS A 109 4.13 -3.43 15.87
N GLY A 110 3.98 -4.71 15.51
CA GLY A 110 2.74 -5.21 14.93
C GLY A 110 2.67 -5.18 13.42
N LEU A 111 3.62 -4.53 12.74
CA LEU A 111 3.67 -4.48 11.29
C LEU A 111 4.22 -5.82 10.75
N LYS A 112 3.50 -6.47 9.83
CA LYS A 112 3.88 -7.78 9.32
C LYS A 112 4.36 -7.75 7.88
N LYS A 113 3.69 -6.97 7.02
CA LYS A 113 4.07 -6.84 5.62
C LYS A 113 3.98 -5.39 5.21
N LEU A 114 4.98 -4.92 4.47
CA LEU A 114 5.03 -3.54 4.04
C LEU A 114 5.48 -3.47 2.57
N ILE A 115 4.63 -2.87 1.75
CA ILE A 115 4.90 -2.61 0.34
C ILE A 115 4.98 -1.09 0.14
N PHE A 116 5.95 -0.64 -0.63
CA PHE A 116 6.14 0.77 -0.94
C PHE A 116 5.88 1.00 -2.43
N ILE A 117 4.99 1.95 -2.75
CA ILE A 117 4.75 2.39 -4.13
C ILE A 117 5.43 3.75 -4.29
N THR A 118 6.38 3.83 -5.21
CA THR A 118 7.17 5.04 -5.43
C THR A 118 6.44 6.05 -6.29
N LYS A 119 7.01 7.26 -6.39
CA LYS A 119 6.46 8.32 -7.25
C LYS A 119 6.54 7.96 -8.74
N GLN A 120 7.42 7.00 -9.12
CA GLN A 120 7.53 6.51 -10.48
C GLN A 120 6.75 5.21 -10.69
N ASP A 121 5.79 4.92 -9.82
CA ASP A 121 4.90 3.75 -9.92
C ASP A 121 5.63 2.41 -9.77
N GLU A 122 6.80 2.40 -9.14
CA GLU A 122 7.52 1.16 -8.85
C GLU A 122 6.98 0.53 -7.57
N ILE A 123 6.92 -0.79 -7.57
CA ILE A 123 6.51 -1.57 -6.40
C ILE A 123 7.77 -2.07 -5.72
N VAL A 124 7.96 -1.68 -4.46
CA VAL A 124 9.11 -2.10 -3.66
C VAL A 124 8.59 -2.93 -2.49
N ASP A 125 8.95 -4.19 -2.46
CA ASP A 125 8.62 -5.05 -1.33
C ASP A 125 9.64 -4.78 -0.22
N ILE A 126 9.21 -4.06 0.81
CA ILE A 126 10.10 -3.71 1.92
C ILE A 126 10.58 -4.97 2.66
N GLU A 127 9.80 -6.06 2.60
CA GLU A 127 10.19 -7.32 3.23
C GLU A 127 11.52 -7.85 2.69
N GLU A 128 11.86 -7.52 1.44
CA GLU A 128 13.11 -7.95 0.82
C GLU A 128 14.31 -7.10 1.27
N LEU A 129 14.07 -5.99 1.97
CA LEU A 129 15.11 -5.05 2.39
C LEU A 129 15.43 -5.13 3.89
N VAL A 130 14.73 -5.98 4.61
CA VAL A 130 14.90 -6.10 6.07
C VAL A 130 15.50 -7.44 6.46
#